data_728253c60bf95aa9b97d892aba955634
#
_entry.id   728253c60bf95aa9b97d892aba955634
#
_cell.length_a   1.000
_cell.length_b   1.000
_cell.length_c   1.000
_cell.angle_alpha   90.00
_cell.angle_beta   90.00
_cell.angle_gamma   90.00
#
_symmetry.space_group_name_H-M   'P 1'
#
loop_
_entity.id
_entity.type
_entity.pdbx_description
1 polymer ?
#
loop_
_entity_poly.entity_id
_entity_poly.type
_entity_poly.pdbx_seq_one_letter_code
_entity_poly.pdbx_strand_id
1 'polypeptide(L)'
;MVDFEAHTVSVNDFNGIKKLLQQLFLKAHVNTSEMTDIIIQQNHIGSVIKQAEVPEDSDDEDPDEVFGFITMLNLTERKDVQCVEEVKELILDQCGKNSNHSTTELLEKVLNDTSKPVGLLLSERFINVPPQIALPLHKQLQEEMAEAQRTNKPSGKCHYCLMISKTCKEANKNITARGGAPKEEYMFVNAEEEFFYEQAILKFHYSVQEEADSCLSGRWSFDDVPMKPFRTVMLIPADRMPVIMDKLKEYLTV
;
A
#
# COMPACT_ATOMS: atom_id res chain seq x y z
N MET A 1 26.62 -3.00 5.76
CA MET A 1 25.16 -3.22 5.91
C MET A 1 24.56 -1.85 5.74
N VAL A 2 23.58 -1.69 4.88
CA VAL A 2 22.90 -0.38 4.70
C VAL A 2 21.82 -0.31 5.74
N ASP A 3 21.86 0.72 6.58
CA ASP A 3 20.88 0.97 7.62
C ASP A 3 19.86 2.01 7.11
N PHE A 4 18.60 1.80 7.43
CA PHE A 4 17.50 2.67 7.04
C PHE A 4 16.83 3.28 8.26
N GLU A 5 16.37 4.51 8.11
CA GLU A 5 15.63 5.22 9.15
C GLU A 5 14.43 5.99 8.59
N ALA A 6 13.48 6.27 9.48
CA ALA A 6 12.27 7.01 9.15
C ALA A 6 12.46 8.51 9.43
N HIS A 7 12.03 9.33 8.49
CA HIS A 7 12.05 10.80 8.58
C HIS A 7 10.65 11.38 8.34
N THR A 8 10.44 12.58 8.87
CA THR A 8 9.26 13.37 8.52
C THR A 8 9.26 13.71 7.04
N VAL A 9 8.11 13.58 6.39
CA VAL A 9 7.94 13.92 4.97
C VAL A 9 8.24 15.39 4.73
N SER A 10 8.99 15.70 3.68
CA SER A 10 9.37 17.05 3.29
C SER A 10 9.14 17.29 1.80
N VAL A 11 9.30 18.55 1.37
CA VAL A 11 9.17 18.93 -0.04
C VAL A 11 10.23 18.28 -0.93
N ASN A 12 11.39 17.96 -0.38
CA ASN A 12 12.48 17.29 -1.11
C ASN A 12 12.14 15.85 -1.48
N ASP A 13 11.16 15.24 -0.81
CA ASP A 13 10.75 13.86 -1.02
C ASP A 13 9.76 13.67 -2.18
N PHE A 14 9.36 14.76 -2.84
CA PHE A 14 8.32 14.75 -3.88
C PHE A 14 8.59 13.72 -4.98
N ASN A 15 9.76 13.76 -5.59
CA ASN A 15 10.09 12.88 -6.71
C ASN A 15 10.15 11.40 -6.27
N GLY A 16 10.70 11.14 -5.08
CA GLY A 16 10.80 9.79 -4.53
C GLY A 16 9.42 9.19 -4.21
N ILE A 17 8.56 9.92 -3.54
CA ILE A 17 7.18 9.48 -3.23
C ILE A 17 6.39 9.28 -4.53
N LYS A 18 6.45 10.25 -5.46
CA LYS A 18 5.77 10.15 -6.75
C LYS A 18 6.20 8.89 -7.53
N LYS A 19 7.50 8.59 -7.57
CA LYS A 19 8.03 7.39 -8.22
C LYS A 19 7.44 6.10 -7.64
N LEU A 20 7.34 6.01 -6.31
CA LEU A 20 6.74 4.86 -5.63
C LEU A 20 5.23 4.75 -5.91
N LEU A 21 4.51 5.87 -5.93
CA LEU A 21 3.10 5.90 -6.32
C LEU A 21 2.89 5.47 -7.78
N GLN A 22 3.75 5.89 -8.69
CA GLN A 22 3.71 5.48 -10.09
C GLN A 22 3.95 3.97 -10.24
N GLN A 23 4.81 3.38 -9.42
CA GLN A 23 5.01 1.94 -9.39
C GLN A 23 3.79 1.18 -8.85
N LEU A 24 3.04 1.77 -7.92
CA LEU A 24 1.80 1.18 -7.40
C LEU A 24 0.68 1.23 -8.43
N PHE A 25 0.41 2.40 -8.98
CA PHE A 25 -0.74 2.66 -9.87
C PHE A 25 -0.46 2.32 -11.33
N LEU A 26 0.80 2.26 -11.75
CA LEU A 26 1.22 1.96 -13.12
C LEU A 26 0.56 2.89 -14.15
N LYS A 27 -0.16 2.34 -15.13
CA LYS A 27 -0.87 3.08 -16.18
C LYS A 27 -2.31 3.49 -15.81
N ALA A 28 -2.75 3.17 -14.58
CA ALA A 28 -4.06 3.60 -14.11
C ALA A 28 -4.16 5.13 -14.11
N HIS A 29 -5.35 5.63 -14.41
CA HIS A 29 -5.61 7.07 -14.45
C HIS A 29 -5.74 7.62 -13.03
N VAL A 30 -4.61 7.88 -12.39
CA VAL A 30 -4.49 8.49 -11.05
C VAL A 30 -3.43 9.59 -11.10
N ASN A 31 -3.80 10.80 -10.70
CA ASN A 31 -2.88 11.92 -10.63
C ASN A 31 -1.93 11.77 -9.44
N THR A 32 -0.81 11.08 -9.66
CA THR A 32 0.20 10.82 -8.64
C THR A 32 0.94 12.08 -8.17
N SER A 33 1.00 13.11 -9.00
CA SER A 33 1.59 14.40 -8.61
C SER A 33 0.72 15.10 -7.56
N GLU A 34 -0.59 15.21 -7.80
CA GLU A 34 -1.53 15.79 -6.84
C GLU A 34 -1.55 14.99 -5.53
N MET A 35 -1.54 13.66 -5.63
CA MET A 35 -1.48 12.79 -4.44
C MET A 35 -0.20 13.02 -3.63
N THR A 36 0.94 13.17 -4.29
CA THR A 36 2.22 13.48 -3.63
C THR A 36 2.18 14.84 -2.92
N ASP A 37 1.60 15.87 -3.56
CA ASP A 37 1.42 17.18 -2.93
C ASP A 37 0.60 17.10 -1.65
N ILE A 38 -0.49 16.32 -1.65
CA ILE A 38 -1.32 16.10 -0.47
C ILE A 38 -0.52 15.39 0.64
N ILE A 39 0.26 14.37 0.30
CA ILE A 39 1.08 13.62 1.26
C ILE A 39 2.10 14.57 1.92
N ILE A 40 2.74 15.44 1.16
CA ILE A 40 3.69 16.43 1.67
C ILE A 40 2.99 17.47 2.57
N GLN A 41 1.83 17.97 2.16
CA GLN A 41 1.06 18.96 2.93
C GLN A 41 0.59 18.42 4.29
N GLN A 42 0.28 17.13 4.37
CA GLN A 42 -0.13 16.46 5.61
C GLN A 42 1.05 15.77 6.32
N ASN A 43 2.22 16.38 6.39
CA ASN A 43 3.46 15.79 6.93
C ASN A 43 3.42 15.45 8.42
N HIS A 44 2.36 15.80 9.13
CA HIS A 44 2.07 15.36 10.50
C HIS A 44 1.57 13.89 10.56
N ILE A 45 1.28 13.28 9.41
CA ILE A 45 0.86 11.88 9.25
C ILE A 45 1.75 11.22 8.21
N GLY A 46 2.50 10.20 8.63
CA GLY A 46 3.36 9.43 7.77
C GLY A 46 4.84 9.77 7.85
N SER A 47 5.63 8.95 7.20
CA SER A 47 7.09 9.03 7.19
C SER A 47 7.65 8.58 5.86
N VAL A 48 8.86 9.04 5.53
CA VAL A 48 9.69 8.51 4.46
C VAL A 48 10.83 7.68 5.04
N ILE A 49 11.29 6.70 4.27
CA ILE A 49 12.43 5.86 4.61
C ILE A 49 13.62 6.35 3.80
N LYS A 50 14.70 6.66 4.50
CA LYS A 50 15.99 7.08 3.91
C LYS A 50 17.11 6.21 4.46
N GLN A 51 18.27 6.26 3.80
CA GLN A 51 19.48 5.65 4.30
C GLN A 51 19.99 6.44 5.51
N ALA A 52 20.39 5.73 6.58
CA ALA A 52 20.81 6.37 7.83
C ALA A 52 22.13 7.13 7.68
N GLU A 53 23.08 6.55 6.94
CA GLU A 53 24.40 7.16 6.68
C GLU A 53 24.71 7.04 5.18
N VAL A 54 24.89 8.18 4.53
CA VAL A 54 25.44 8.25 3.18
C VAL A 54 26.94 8.53 3.32
N PRO A 55 27.84 7.67 2.80
CA PRO A 55 29.27 7.92 2.86
C PRO A 55 29.63 9.22 2.15
N GLU A 56 30.43 10.09 2.81
CA GLU A 56 30.84 11.39 2.24
C GLU A 56 31.61 11.28 0.92
N ASP A 57 32.17 10.09 0.63
CA ASP A 57 32.96 9.81 -0.55
C ASP A 57 32.15 9.25 -1.75
N SER A 58 30.82 9.10 -1.61
CA SER A 58 29.96 8.62 -2.70
C SER A 58 29.38 9.78 -3.51
N ASP A 59 30.08 10.19 -4.55
CA ASP A 59 29.64 11.22 -5.51
C ASP A 59 28.33 10.84 -6.25
N ASP A 60 27.88 9.59 -6.13
CA ASP A 60 26.74 9.02 -6.87
C ASP A 60 25.48 8.78 -5.99
N GLU A 61 25.55 8.96 -4.65
CA GLU A 61 24.41 8.71 -3.76
C GLU A 61 23.72 10.03 -3.39
N ASP A 62 22.40 10.09 -3.66
CA ASP A 62 21.56 11.23 -3.29
C ASP A 62 21.12 11.08 -1.81
N PRO A 63 21.54 12.00 -0.92
CA PRO A 63 21.13 11.94 0.50
C PRO A 63 19.62 12.12 0.70
N ASP A 64 18.91 12.63 -0.29
CA ASP A 64 17.46 12.79 -0.29
C ASP A 64 16.72 11.62 -0.96
N GLU A 65 17.41 10.54 -1.33
CA GLU A 65 16.78 9.39 -1.96
C GLU A 65 15.76 8.72 -1.01
N VAL A 66 14.53 8.56 -1.51
CA VAL A 66 13.43 7.92 -0.78
C VAL A 66 13.34 6.45 -1.14
N PHE A 67 13.55 5.56 -0.16
CA PHE A 67 13.48 4.11 -0.31
C PHE A 67 12.10 3.54 0.01
N GLY A 68 11.25 4.32 0.63
CA GLY A 68 9.89 3.95 0.96
C GLY A 68 9.16 5.10 1.67
N PHE A 69 7.86 4.94 1.82
CA PHE A 69 7.04 5.86 2.61
C PHE A 69 5.82 5.14 3.16
N ILE A 70 5.25 5.71 4.20
CA ILE A 70 3.96 5.30 4.75
C ILE A 70 3.13 6.53 5.07
N THR A 71 1.84 6.49 4.77
CA THR A 71 0.88 7.53 5.16
C THR A 71 -0.55 7.01 5.11
N MET A 72 -1.47 7.80 5.63
CA MET A 72 -2.92 7.56 5.55
C MET A 72 -3.61 8.77 4.92
N LEU A 73 -4.33 8.54 3.83
CA LEU A 73 -5.07 9.58 3.11
C LEU A 73 -6.58 9.41 3.35
N ASN A 74 -7.22 10.39 3.98
CA ASN A 74 -8.66 10.32 4.21
C ASN A 74 -9.44 10.59 2.92
N LEU A 75 -9.98 9.53 2.33
CA LEU A 75 -10.73 9.61 1.07
C LEU A 75 -12.09 10.29 1.25
N THR A 76 -12.69 10.18 2.43
CA THR A 76 -14.02 10.72 2.70
C THR A 76 -13.98 12.24 2.87
N GLU A 77 -13.00 12.76 3.60
CA GLU A 77 -12.82 14.22 3.78
C GLU A 77 -12.41 14.92 2.48
N ARG A 78 -11.69 14.23 1.59
CA ARG A 78 -11.13 14.74 0.33
C ARG A 78 -11.93 14.33 -0.89
N LYS A 79 -13.24 14.12 -0.74
CA LYS A 79 -14.14 13.59 -1.79
C LYS A 79 -14.18 14.40 -3.08
N ASP A 80 -13.84 15.69 -3.04
CA ASP A 80 -13.88 16.58 -4.21
C ASP A 80 -12.47 16.78 -4.84
N VAL A 81 -11.46 16.05 -4.35
CA VAL A 81 -10.10 16.12 -4.87
C VAL A 81 -9.93 15.13 -6.02
N GLN A 82 -9.38 15.58 -7.14
CA GLN A 82 -9.30 14.80 -8.37
C GLN A 82 -8.64 13.43 -8.18
N CYS A 83 -7.44 13.37 -7.60
CA CYS A 83 -6.75 12.09 -7.43
C CYS A 83 -7.49 11.13 -6.49
N VAL A 84 -8.26 11.64 -5.53
CA VAL A 84 -9.10 10.82 -4.64
C VAL A 84 -10.27 10.20 -5.40
N GLU A 85 -10.96 10.98 -6.23
CA GLU A 85 -12.04 10.46 -7.08
C GLU A 85 -11.52 9.45 -8.10
N GLU A 86 -10.35 9.69 -8.69
CA GLU A 86 -9.69 8.76 -9.62
C GLU A 86 -9.34 7.43 -8.95
N VAL A 87 -8.86 7.44 -7.69
CA VAL A 87 -8.60 6.20 -6.94
C VAL A 87 -9.89 5.46 -6.62
N LYS A 88 -10.94 6.16 -6.20
CA LYS A 88 -12.25 5.54 -5.94
C LYS A 88 -12.82 4.90 -7.21
N GLU A 89 -12.76 5.60 -8.34
CA GLU A 89 -13.21 5.10 -9.63
C GLU A 89 -12.43 3.85 -10.04
N LEU A 90 -11.09 3.88 -9.94
CA LEU A 90 -10.23 2.73 -10.21
C LEU A 90 -10.65 1.51 -9.39
N ILE A 91 -10.81 1.68 -8.09
CA ILE A 91 -11.13 0.59 -7.17
C ILE A 91 -12.52 0.02 -7.45
N LEU A 92 -13.52 0.88 -7.69
CA LEU A 92 -14.89 0.44 -8.01
C LEU A 92 -14.96 -0.26 -9.36
N ASP A 93 -14.29 0.26 -10.38
CA ASP A 93 -14.21 -0.38 -11.71
C ASP A 93 -13.56 -1.77 -11.63
N GLN A 94 -12.42 -1.88 -10.97
CA GLN A 94 -11.73 -3.16 -10.80
C GLN A 94 -12.52 -4.14 -9.92
N CYS A 95 -13.21 -3.65 -8.89
CA CYS A 95 -14.12 -4.46 -8.08
C CYS A 95 -15.26 -5.05 -8.92
N GLY A 96 -15.88 -4.23 -9.76
CA GLY A 96 -16.95 -4.65 -10.66
C GLY A 96 -16.53 -5.70 -11.70
N LYS A 97 -15.26 -5.63 -12.15
CA LYS A 97 -14.69 -6.59 -13.11
C LYS A 97 -14.23 -7.90 -12.49
N ASN A 98 -13.80 -7.87 -11.22
CA ASN A 98 -13.07 -8.98 -10.59
C ASN A 98 -13.78 -9.57 -9.36
N SER A 99 -14.97 -9.10 -9.00
CA SER A 99 -15.75 -9.62 -7.89
C SER A 99 -17.24 -9.72 -8.25
N ASN A 100 -18.05 -10.22 -7.30
CA ASN A 100 -19.47 -10.31 -7.49
C ASN A 100 -20.18 -8.96 -7.24
N HIS A 101 -21.42 -8.86 -7.71
CA HIS A 101 -22.22 -7.63 -7.60
C HIS A 101 -22.42 -7.17 -6.15
N SER A 102 -22.66 -8.08 -5.21
CA SER A 102 -22.85 -7.74 -3.79
C SER A 102 -21.60 -7.13 -3.15
N THR A 103 -20.42 -7.59 -3.55
CA THR A 103 -19.14 -7.02 -3.10
C THR A 103 -18.96 -5.60 -3.61
N THR A 104 -19.29 -5.36 -4.89
CA THR A 104 -19.22 -4.01 -5.49
C THR A 104 -20.20 -3.05 -4.83
N GLU A 105 -21.45 -3.48 -4.59
CA GLU A 105 -22.45 -2.66 -3.87
C GLU A 105 -22.01 -2.33 -2.44
N LEU A 106 -21.41 -3.29 -1.73
CA LEU A 106 -20.88 -3.04 -0.39
C LEU A 106 -19.75 -2.01 -0.41
N LEU A 107 -18.83 -2.14 -1.34
CA LEU A 107 -17.71 -1.19 -1.49
C LEU A 107 -18.21 0.21 -1.84
N GLU A 108 -19.13 0.32 -2.78
CA GLU A 108 -19.75 1.59 -3.16
C GLU A 108 -20.46 2.26 -1.96
N LYS A 109 -21.23 1.48 -1.21
CA LYS A 109 -21.90 1.97 0.00
C LYS A 109 -20.90 2.48 1.04
N VAL A 110 -19.82 1.76 1.28
CA VAL A 110 -18.76 2.16 2.24
C VAL A 110 -18.07 3.44 1.79
N LEU A 111 -17.70 3.56 0.51
CA LEU A 111 -17.02 4.74 -0.02
C LEU A 111 -17.90 6.00 -0.04
N ASN A 112 -19.22 5.84 -0.11
CA ASN A 112 -20.18 6.95 -0.12
C ASN A 112 -20.73 7.33 1.26
N ASP A 113 -20.45 6.53 2.30
CA ASP A 113 -20.91 6.80 3.66
C ASP A 113 -20.00 7.82 4.35
N THR A 114 -20.44 9.07 4.39
CA THR A 114 -19.69 10.17 5.03
C THR A 114 -19.62 10.09 6.56
N SER A 115 -20.45 9.25 7.18
CA SER A 115 -20.46 9.04 8.64
C SER A 115 -19.36 8.08 9.11
N LYS A 116 -18.81 7.30 8.20
CA LYS A 116 -17.75 6.28 8.46
C LYS A 116 -16.55 6.52 7.55
N PRO A 117 -15.66 7.44 7.90
CA PRO A 117 -14.52 7.81 7.04
C PRO A 117 -13.65 6.63 6.64
N VAL A 118 -13.25 6.62 5.39
CA VAL A 118 -12.32 5.63 4.80
C VAL A 118 -10.98 6.29 4.58
N GLY A 119 -9.94 5.72 5.17
CA GLY A 119 -8.55 6.11 4.93
C GLY A 119 -7.87 5.15 3.96
N LEU A 120 -7.16 5.70 2.98
CA LEU A 120 -6.26 4.94 2.10
C LEU A 120 -4.90 4.83 2.78
N LEU A 121 -4.55 3.63 3.22
CA LEU A 121 -3.22 3.33 3.73
C LEU A 121 -2.27 3.10 2.56
N LEU A 122 -1.32 3.99 2.40
CA LEU A 122 -0.24 3.89 1.43
C LEU A 122 1.05 3.49 2.16
N SER A 123 1.59 2.33 1.82
CA SER A 123 2.83 1.80 2.37
C SER A 123 3.62 1.12 1.27
N GLU A 124 4.58 1.85 0.74
CA GLU A 124 5.41 1.42 -0.39
C GLU A 124 6.90 1.50 -0.02
N ARG A 125 7.68 0.51 -0.44
CA ARG A 125 9.14 0.50 -0.27
C ARG A 125 9.83 -0.29 -1.37
N PHE A 126 11.09 0.00 -1.60
CA PHE A 126 11.93 -0.84 -2.45
C PHE A 126 12.20 -2.19 -1.80
N ILE A 127 12.39 -3.21 -2.63
CA ILE A 127 12.58 -4.60 -2.21
C ILE A 127 13.83 -4.84 -1.33
N ASN A 128 14.82 -3.97 -1.45
CA ASN A 128 16.04 -4.01 -0.64
C ASN A 128 15.89 -3.45 0.79
N VAL A 129 14.76 -2.83 1.10
CA VAL A 129 14.46 -2.34 2.45
C VAL A 129 14.01 -3.51 3.32
N PRO A 130 14.64 -3.74 4.48
CA PRO A 130 14.28 -4.85 5.36
C PRO A 130 12.82 -4.77 5.84
N PRO A 131 12.07 -5.89 5.88
CA PRO A 131 10.68 -5.90 6.33
C PRO A 131 10.50 -5.50 7.80
N GLN A 132 11.55 -5.60 8.61
CA GLN A 132 11.54 -5.20 10.02
C GLN A 132 11.17 -3.74 10.23
N ILE A 133 11.41 -2.87 9.24
CA ILE A 133 11.06 -1.44 9.32
C ILE A 133 9.54 -1.23 9.33
N ALA A 134 8.76 -2.16 8.83
CA ALA A 134 7.31 -2.04 8.73
C ALA A 134 6.65 -1.89 10.12
N LEU A 135 7.11 -2.62 11.13
CA LEU A 135 6.51 -2.55 12.46
C LEU A 135 6.62 -1.17 13.11
N PRO A 136 7.82 -0.54 13.21
CA PRO A 136 7.92 0.80 13.78
C PRO A 136 7.19 1.85 12.95
N LEU A 137 7.17 1.73 11.62
CA LEU A 137 6.44 2.65 10.73
C LEU A 137 4.93 2.60 10.96
N HIS A 138 4.35 1.40 11.01
CA HIS A 138 2.91 1.25 11.28
C HIS A 138 2.54 1.71 12.69
N LYS A 139 3.37 1.43 13.70
CA LYS A 139 3.15 1.93 15.07
C LYS A 139 3.12 3.45 15.11
N GLN A 140 4.12 4.09 14.52
CA GLN A 140 4.22 5.54 14.47
C GLN A 140 3.01 6.14 13.73
N LEU A 141 2.60 5.56 12.61
CA LEU A 141 1.42 6.01 11.88
C LEU A 141 0.16 5.97 12.75
N GLN A 142 -0.06 4.88 13.50
CA GLN A 142 -1.21 4.77 14.42
C GLN A 142 -1.17 5.83 15.52
N GLU A 143 0.01 6.13 16.08
CA GLU A 143 0.19 7.19 17.07
C GLU A 143 -0.09 8.58 16.48
N GLU A 144 0.39 8.86 15.28
CA GLU A 144 0.16 10.11 14.56
C GLU A 144 -1.32 10.31 14.21
N MET A 145 -2.02 9.24 13.80
CA MET A 145 -3.47 9.24 13.55
C MET A 145 -4.25 9.53 14.83
N ALA A 146 -3.89 8.88 15.94
CA ALA A 146 -4.52 9.13 17.25
C ALA A 146 -4.30 10.57 17.72
N GLU A 147 -3.10 11.11 17.57
CA GLU A 147 -2.78 12.50 17.90
C GLU A 147 -3.53 13.50 17.03
N ALA A 148 -3.63 13.25 15.73
CA ALA A 148 -4.41 14.08 14.81
C ALA A 148 -5.91 14.07 15.18
N GLN A 149 -6.45 12.94 15.59
CA GLN A 149 -7.83 12.84 16.07
C GLN A 149 -8.02 13.61 17.40
N ARG A 150 -7.09 13.45 18.34
CA ARG A 150 -7.12 14.14 19.64
C ARG A 150 -7.04 15.67 19.49
N THR A 151 -6.25 16.15 18.55
CA THR A 151 -6.05 17.59 18.27
C THR A 151 -6.98 18.13 17.20
N ASN A 152 -7.95 17.35 16.75
CA ASN A 152 -8.91 17.68 15.69
C ASN A 152 -8.25 18.19 14.39
N LYS A 153 -7.11 17.59 14.03
CA LYS A 153 -6.46 17.83 12.74
C LYS A 153 -7.10 17.00 11.63
N PRO A 154 -7.05 17.48 10.39
CA PRO A 154 -7.52 16.71 9.23
C PRO A 154 -6.91 15.30 9.17
N SER A 155 -7.67 14.36 8.63
CA SER A 155 -7.26 12.96 8.39
C SER A 155 -7.03 12.08 9.62
N GLY A 156 -7.25 12.58 10.84
CA GLY A 156 -7.06 11.80 12.07
C GLY A 156 -8.11 10.71 12.33
N LYS A 157 -9.31 10.83 11.76
CA LYS A 157 -10.41 9.89 11.98
C LYS A 157 -10.59 8.94 10.80
N CYS A 158 -10.55 7.64 11.08
CA CYS A 158 -10.73 6.58 10.11
C CYS A 158 -11.57 5.45 10.72
N HIS A 159 -12.64 5.06 10.01
CA HIS A 159 -13.50 3.92 10.40
C HIS A 159 -13.10 2.64 9.63
N TYR A 160 -12.70 2.81 8.38
CA TYR A 160 -12.15 1.77 7.54
C TYR A 160 -10.79 2.18 6.99
N CYS A 161 -9.93 1.20 6.86
CA CYS A 161 -8.66 1.31 6.16
C CYS A 161 -8.77 0.58 4.82
N LEU A 162 -8.56 1.29 3.73
CA LEU A 162 -8.45 0.73 2.39
C LEU A 162 -6.98 0.60 2.03
N MET A 163 -6.58 -0.54 1.50
CA MET A 163 -5.20 -0.83 1.14
C MET A 163 -5.12 -1.47 -0.24
N ILE A 164 -4.14 -1.06 -1.02
CA ILE A 164 -3.79 -1.67 -2.31
C ILE A 164 -2.40 -2.23 -2.19
N SER A 165 -2.28 -3.57 -2.24
CA SER A 165 -1.00 -4.27 -2.13
C SER A 165 -0.53 -4.79 -3.48
N LYS A 166 0.78 -4.76 -3.69
CA LYS A 166 1.41 -5.47 -4.80
C LYS A 166 1.44 -6.96 -4.47
N THR A 167 0.87 -7.75 -5.35
CA THR A 167 0.83 -9.20 -5.24
C THR A 167 1.24 -9.85 -6.56
N CYS A 168 1.54 -11.12 -6.52
CA CYS A 168 1.85 -11.91 -7.70
C CYS A 168 1.29 -13.32 -7.57
N LYS A 169 1.13 -13.98 -8.71
CA LYS A 169 0.63 -15.34 -8.82
C LYS A 169 1.52 -16.13 -9.79
N GLU A 170 1.81 -17.39 -9.48
CA GLU A 170 2.53 -18.27 -10.41
C GLU A 170 1.70 -18.55 -11.67
N ALA A 171 2.33 -18.44 -12.85
CA ALA A 171 1.65 -18.58 -14.13
C ALA A 171 1.15 -20.01 -14.40
N ASN A 172 1.78 -21.04 -13.82
CA ASN A 172 1.60 -22.45 -14.17
C ASN A 172 0.98 -23.34 -13.07
N LYS A 173 0.55 -22.79 -11.94
CA LYS A 173 -0.16 -23.61 -10.93
C LYS A 173 -1.62 -23.85 -11.33
N ASN A 174 -1.86 -24.60 -12.40
CA ASN A 174 -3.04 -25.46 -12.48
C ASN A 174 -2.76 -26.70 -11.62
N ILE A 175 -2.74 -26.54 -10.31
CA ILE A 175 -2.68 -27.67 -9.41
C ILE A 175 -4.05 -28.35 -9.48
N THR A 176 -4.14 -29.40 -10.29
CA THR A 176 -5.16 -30.42 -10.13
C THR A 176 -4.89 -31.15 -8.81
N ALA A 177 -5.22 -30.52 -7.70
CA ALA A 177 -5.29 -31.22 -6.43
C ALA A 177 -6.47 -32.18 -6.52
N ARG A 178 -6.21 -33.46 -6.32
CA ARG A 178 -7.24 -34.50 -6.21
C ARG A 178 -8.30 -34.03 -5.22
N GLY A 179 -9.47 -33.60 -5.71
CA GLY A 179 -10.70 -33.47 -4.93
C GLY A 179 -11.00 -32.13 -4.27
N GLY A 180 -10.34 -31.02 -4.63
CA GLY A 180 -10.68 -29.67 -4.14
C GLY A 180 -10.63 -28.64 -5.25
N ALA A 181 -11.45 -27.57 -5.17
CA ALA A 181 -11.32 -26.43 -6.08
C ALA A 181 -9.89 -25.84 -6.00
N PRO A 182 -9.26 -25.46 -7.13
CA PRO A 182 -7.92 -24.88 -7.11
C PRO A 182 -7.93 -23.61 -6.24
N LYS A 183 -7.21 -23.64 -5.13
CA LYS A 183 -7.02 -22.49 -4.27
C LYS A 183 -6.05 -21.54 -4.98
N GLU A 184 -6.55 -20.45 -5.49
CA GLU A 184 -5.70 -19.41 -6.06
C GLU A 184 -4.86 -18.81 -4.93
N GLU A 185 -3.54 -18.96 -5.06
CA GLU A 185 -2.61 -18.48 -4.06
C GLU A 185 -1.90 -17.22 -4.59
N TYR A 186 -2.19 -16.09 -3.95
CA TYR A 186 -1.54 -14.82 -4.20
C TYR A 186 -0.44 -14.59 -3.16
N MET A 187 0.76 -14.24 -3.65
CA MET A 187 1.88 -13.89 -2.79
C MET A 187 2.01 -12.38 -2.69
N PHE A 188 2.15 -11.86 -1.48
CA PHE A 188 2.37 -10.44 -1.23
C PHE A 188 3.86 -10.10 -1.43
N VAL A 189 4.13 -9.02 -2.17
CA VAL A 189 5.50 -8.50 -2.33
C VAL A 189 6.07 -8.09 -0.98
N ASN A 190 5.25 -7.41 -0.16
CA ASN A 190 5.52 -7.16 1.25
C ASN A 190 4.77 -8.20 2.08
N ALA A 191 5.47 -9.25 2.52
CA ALA A 191 4.86 -10.43 3.14
C ALA A 191 3.99 -10.11 4.38
N GLU A 192 4.35 -9.09 5.16
CA GLU A 192 3.60 -8.65 6.33
C GLU A 192 2.20 -8.10 5.99
N GLU A 193 1.95 -7.70 4.76
CA GLU A 193 0.63 -7.21 4.34
C GLU A 193 -0.43 -8.32 4.32
N GLU A 194 -0.03 -9.59 4.35
CA GLU A 194 -0.94 -10.73 4.49
C GLU A 194 -1.75 -10.67 5.79
N PHE A 195 -1.21 -10.10 6.86
CA PHE A 195 -1.94 -9.91 8.12
C PHE A 195 -3.09 -8.92 8.00
N PHE A 196 -2.95 -7.92 7.14
CA PHE A 196 -4.06 -7.03 6.77
C PHE A 196 -5.12 -7.77 5.96
N TYR A 197 -4.68 -8.60 5.01
CA TYR A 197 -5.56 -9.42 4.18
C TYR A 197 -6.42 -10.38 5.00
N GLU A 198 -5.88 -11.00 6.03
CA GLU A 198 -6.61 -11.88 6.93
C GLU A 198 -7.75 -11.17 7.67
N GLN A 199 -7.59 -9.89 8.00
CA GLN A 199 -8.56 -9.08 8.74
C GLN A 199 -9.52 -8.29 7.84
N ALA A 200 -9.34 -8.35 6.52
CA ALA A 200 -10.18 -7.64 5.58
C ALA A 200 -11.60 -8.22 5.49
N ILE A 201 -12.60 -7.35 5.53
CA ILE A 201 -14.01 -7.72 5.35
C ILE A 201 -14.43 -7.77 3.89
N LEU A 202 -13.67 -7.10 3.01
CA LEU A 202 -13.82 -7.11 1.57
C LEU A 202 -12.43 -7.15 0.95
N LYS A 203 -12.26 -7.99 -0.06
CA LYS A 203 -10.99 -8.14 -0.77
C LYS A 203 -11.21 -8.69 -2.17
N PHE A 204 -10.41 -8.21 -3.10
CA PHE A 204 -10.36 -8.71 -4.47
C PHE A 204 -8.99 -8.46 -5.09
N HIS A 205 -8.73 -9.15 -6.20
CA HIS A 205 -7.47 -9.07 -6.94
C HIS A 205 -7.75 -8.64 -8.37
N TYR A 206 -6.86 -7.86 -8.95
CA TYR A 206 -6.91 -7.55 -10.38
C TYR A 206 -5.51 -7.63 -11.01
N SER A 207 -5.47 -8.10 -12.26
CA SER A 207 -4.22 -8.24 -13.00
C SER A 207 -3.73 -6.89 -13.49
N VAL A 208 -2.41 -6.67 -13.40
CA VAL A 208 -1.71 -5.52 -14.00
C VAL A 208 -0.66 -5.97 -15.01
N GLN A 209 -0.78 -7.19 -15.51
CA GLN A 209 0.22 -7.79 -16.42
C GLN A 209 0.42 -7.00 -17.71
N GLU A 210 -0.62 -6.36 -18.24
CA GLU A 210 -0.56 -5.55 -19.46
C GLU A 210 0.03 -4.15 -19.21
N GLU A 211 0.03 -3.71 -17.95
CA GLU A 211 0.47 -2.38 -17.52
C GLU A 211 1.88 -2.38 -16.94
N ALA A 212 2.29 -3.48 -16.35
CA ALA A 212 3.64 -3.65 -15.85
C ALA A 212 4.58 -3.83 -17.04
N ASP A 213 5.30 -2.78 -17.40
CA ASP A 213 6.57 -2.98 -18.10
C ASP A 213 7.34 -4.00 -17.25
N SER A 214 7.99 -4.93 -17.92
CA SER A 214 8.72 -6.08 -17.38
C SER A 214 9.69 -5.81 -16.21
N CYS A 215 9.33 -4.92 -15.30
CA CYS A 215 10.08 -4.49 -14.13
C CYS A 215 10.25 -5.59 -13.06
N LEU A 216 9.57 -6.72 -13.22
CA LEU A 216 9.92 -7.98 -12.58
C LEU A 216 10.95 -8.78 -13.41
N SER A 217 11.50 -8.20 -14.48
CA SER A 217 12.59 -8.75 -15.26
C SER A 217 13.96 -8.55 -14.61
N GLY A 218 14.06 -8.83 -13.32
CA GLY A 218 15.30 -9.34 -12.77
C GLY A 218 15.61 -10.62 -13.56
N ARG A 219 16.87 -10.82 -13.97
CA ARG A 219 17.32 -11.99 -14.72
C ARG A 219 16.67 -13.27 -14.18
N TRP A 220 15.61 -13.71 -14.86
CA TRP A 220 15.01 -15.00 -14.61
C TRP A 220 16.02 -16.07 -14.99
N SER A 221 16.30 -16.97 -14.08
CA SER A 221 16.95 -18.24 -14.41
C SER A 221 15.97 -19.05 -15.27
N PHE A 222 16.45 -19.88 -16.16
CA PHE A 222 15.63 -20.74 -17.02
C PHE A 222 14.69 -21.67 -16.23
N ASP A 223 14.96 -21.86 -14.94
CA ASP A 223 14.20 -22.72 -14.02
C ASP A 223 13.17 -21.95 -13.18
N ASP A 224 13.09 -20.61 -13.29
CA ASP A 224 12.16 -19.80 -12.51
C ASP A 224 10.74 -19.87 -13.10
N VAL A 225 9.78 -20.13 -12.24
CA VAL A 225 8.36 -20.10 -12.64
C VAL A 225 7.94 -18.66 -12.91
N PRO A 226 7.40 -18.35 -14.11
CA PRO A 226 6.97 -16.98 -14.41
C PRO A 226 5.89 -16.52 -13.45
N MET A 227 6.09 -15.33 -12.86
CA MET A 227 5.15 -14.69 -11.94
C MET A 227 4.32 -13.64 -12.67
N LYS A 228 3.02 -13.68 -12.47
CA LYS A 228 2.10 -12.67 -13.00
C LYS A 228 1.83 -11.60 -11.95
N PRO A 229 2.01 -10.30 -12.27
CA PRO A 229 1.75 -9.22 -11.33
C PRO A 229 0.26 -8.93 -11.18
N PHE A 230 -0.15 -8.71 -9.94
CA PHE A 230 -1.50 -8.34 -9.53
C PHE A 230 -1.47 -7.16 -8.55
N ARG A 231 -2.64 -6.60 -8.31
CA ARG A 231 -2.94 -5.75 -7.15
C ARG A 231 -4.04 -6.41 -6.35
N THR A 232 -3.90 -6.35 -5.04
CA THR A 232 -4.90 -6.83 -4.09
C THR A 232 -5.45 -5.65 -3.32
N VAL A 233 -6.75 -5.44 -3.45
CA VAL A 233 -7.48 -4.40 -2.72
C VAL A 233 -8.13 -5.01 -1.49
N MET A 234 -7.97 -4.37 -0.34
CA MET A 234 -8.46 -4.82 0.95
C MET A 234 -9.17 -3.69 1.66
N LEU A 235 -10.34 -3.97 2.22
CA LEU A 235 -11.06 -3.07 3.13
C LEU A 235 -11.04 -3.66 4.53
N ILE A 236 -10.40 -2.95 5.46
CA ILE A 236 -10.15 -3.43 6.82
C ILE A 236 -10.85 -2.48 7.81
N PRO A 237 -11.71 -2.98 8.73
CA PRO A 237 -12.22 -2.18 9.82
C PRO A 237 -11.07 -1.64 10.69
N ALA A 238 -11.11 -0.37 11.05
CA ALA A 238 -10.04 0.26 11.84
C ALA A 238 -9.86 -0.36 13.23
N ASP A 239 -10.91 -0.96 13.79
CA ASP A 239 -10.88 -1.68 15.07
C ASP A 239 -10.09 -3.01 15.01
N ARG A 240 -9.75 -3.47 13.81
CA ARG A 240 -8.87 -4.65 13.61
C ARG A 240 -7.38 -4.32 13.64
N MET A 241 -7.00 -3.04 13.64
CA MET A 241 -5.59 -2.62 13.68
C MET A 241 -4.81 -3.17 14.88
N PRO A 242 -5.33 -3.21 16.11
CA PRO A 242 -4.59 -3.80 17.24
C PRO A 242 -4.19 -5.26 17.00
N VAL A 243 -5.09 -6.08 16.45
CA VAL A 243 -4.81 -7.48 16.11
C VAL A 243 -3.72 -7.59 15.05
N ILE A 244 -3.77 -6.74 14.02
CA ILE A 244 -2.76 -6.70 12.96
C ILE A 244 -1.41 -6.30 13.54
N MET A 245 -1.37 -5.29 14.40
CA MET A 245 -0.13 -4.82 15.03
C MET A 245 0.50 -5.90 15.91
N ASP A 246 -0.28 -6.67 16.64
CA ASP A 246 0.22 -7.79 17.45
C ASP A 246 0.84 -8.89 16.56
N LYS A 247 0.20 -9.23 15.44
CA LYS A 247 0.75 -10.18 14.46
C LYS A 247 2.03 -9.67 13.79
N LEU A 248 2.08 -8.41 13.43
CA LEU A 248 3.30 -7.77 12.89
C LEU A 248 4.44 -7.85 13.90
N LYS A 249 4.15 -7.58 15.17
CA LYS A 249 5.15 -7.69 16.25
C LYS A 249 5.67 -9.11 16.40
N GLU A 250 4.79 -10.10 16.39
CA GLU A 250 5.16 -11.51 16.48
C GLU A 250 6.03 -11.93 15.29
N TYR A 251 5.64 -11.54 14.06
CA TYR A 251 6.33 -11.91 12.83
C TYR A 251 7.68 -11.22 12.63
N LEU A 252 7.79 -9.93 12.98
CA LEU A 252 8.97 -9.11 12.67
C LEU A 252 9.99 -8.99 13.81
N THR A 253 9.73 -9.56 15.00
CA THR A 253 10.65 -9.55 16.14
C THR A 253 11.43 -10.85 16.32
N VAL A 254 11.33 -11.76 15.37
CA VAL A 254 12.07 -13.05 15.38
C VAL A 254 13.50 -12.86 14.86
#